data_5ac24d8bec01d105b4fefd50e3ab64af
#
_entry.id   5ac24d8bec01d105b4fefd50e3ab64af
#
_cell.length_a   1.000
_cell.length_b   1.000
_cell.length_c   1.000
_cell.angle_alpha   90.00
_cell.angle_beta   90.00
_cell.angle_gamma   90.00
#
_symmetry.space_group_name_H-M   'P 1'
#
loop_
_entity.id
_entity.type
_entity.pdbx_description
1 polymer ?
#
loop_
_entity_poly.entity_id
_entity_poly.type
_entity_poly.pdbx_seq_one_letter_code
_entity_poly.pdbx_strand_id
1 'polypeptide(L)'
;MKIFRTKDVSLRQTEMHRHLKLWDLILLGIGAMVGTGIFTITGTAAATLAGPSLVISIVISALCVSLSALFFAEFASRVPATGGAYSYLYAILGELPAWIAGWLTIMEFMTAVSGVASGWAAYFKGLLSNYGISMPQALNGTFNPEQGTYIDLLPILVLTLVTGLVLLNSKAALRFNSLLVVLKFSALALFILVGIWYIKPENWSNFAPFGFGQLYGGSTGIMAGASLMFFGFLGFESISMAVDEIQSPQKNIPRGIVLSLTIVTILYALVTLVLTGIVHYSKLNVDDAVAFSLRSIGIGWAANYVSLVAILTLITVCISMTYALSRMIYSLARDGLLPQSFKQLSKTSRVPKNATLLTGVASAIAAGVFPLASIAAFLNICTLAYLILLAYGIIKLRKDKGMPKEGEFKTPLVPLLPILSILICVSFMLQYSLDTWIAFGIALLVGLVIYFTYGFRHSTLAEEE
;
A
#
# COMPACT_ATOMS: atom_id res chain seq x y z
N MET A 1 8.71 -30.15 -14.43
CA MET A 1 9.56 -28.95 -14.62
C MET A 1 9.87 -28.38 -13.26
N LYS A 2 11.13 -28.40 -12.83
CA LYS A 2 11.55 -28.03 -11.45
C LYS A 2 11.19 -26.59 -10.98
N ILE A 3 10.88 -25.68 -11.88
CA ILE A 3 10.51 -24.26 -11.56
C ILE A 3 9.04 -24.05 -11.14
N PHE A 4 8.18 -25.06 -11.25
CA PHE A 4 6.74 -24.99 -10.89
C PHE A 4 6.40 -25.96 -9.76
N ARG A 5 7.34 -26.22 -8.85
CA ARG A 5 7.10 -27.02 -7.64
C ARG A 5 6.07 -26.32 -6.77
N THR A 6 5.07 -27.04 -6.31
CA THR A 6 4.05 -26.53 -5.42
C THR A 6 4.34 -26.92 -3.99
N LYS A 7 4.13 -26.00 -3.05
CA LYS A 7 4.29 -26.24 -1.62
C LYS A 7 2.97 -26.71 -1.02
N ASP A 8 3.00 -27.85 -0.31
CA ASP A 8 1.83 -28.24 0.47
C ASP A 8 1.73 -27.37 1.72
N VAL A 9 0.69 -26.52 1.74
CA VAL A 9 0.43 -25.56 2.82
C VAL A 9 -0.58 -26.11 3.83
N SER A 10 -1.16 -27.29 3.57
CA SER A 10 -2.21 -27.91 4.41
C SER A 10 -1.70 -28.41 5.76
N LEU A 11 -0.39 -28.56 5.92
CA LEU A 11 0.25 -29.15 7.11
C LEU A 11 0.59 -28.16 8.23
N ARG A 12 0.34 -26.86 8.06
CA ARG A 12 0.57 -25.90 9.15
C ARG A 12 -0.66 -25.82 10.07
N GLN A 13 -0.67 -26.62 11.12
CA GLN A 13 -1.52 -26.37 12.28
C GLN A 13 -1.01 -25.09 12.97
N THR A 14 -1.83 -24.06 12.97
CA THR A 14 -1.53 -22.80 13.68
C THR A 14 -1.90 -22.97 15.15
N GLU A 15 -0.91 -22.73 16.03
CA GLU A 15 -1.10 -22.65 17.48
C GLU A 15 -1.69 -21.31 17.94
N MET A 16 -2.09 -20.43 16.98
CA MET A 16 -2.60 -19.10 17.31
C MET A 16 -4.06 -19.12 17.76
N HIS A 17 -4.36 -18.41 18.84
CA HIS A 17 -5.73 -18.25 19.31
C HIS A 17 -6.53 -17.32 18.40
N ARG A 18 -7.65 -17.81 17.87
CA ARG A 18 -8.60 -17.04 17.06
C ARG A 18 -9.40 -16.10 17.94
N HIS A 19 -9.04 -14.82 17.96
CA HIS A 19 -9.67 -13.79 18.79
C HIS A 19 -10.25 -12.62 17.99
N LEU A 20 -9.82 -12.40 16.74
CA LEU A 20 -10.26 -11.27 15.92
C LEU A 20 -11.68 -11.49 15.37
N LYS A 21 -12.56 -10.54 15.65
CA LYS A 21 -13.93 -10.48 15.17
C LYS A 21 -14.06 -9.57 13.95
N LEU A 22 -15.23 -9.54 13.32
CA LEU A 22 -15.49 -8.72 12.13
C LEU A 22 -15.11 -7.25 12.29
N TRP A 23 -15.43 -6.63 13.43
CA TRP A 23 -15.08 -5.23 13.67
C TRP A 23 -13.58 -4.98 13.77
N ASP A 24 -12.84 -5.92 14.37
CA ASP A 24 -11.38 -5.82 14.44
C ASP A 24 -10.77 -5.86 13.04
N LEU A 25 -11.34 -6.67 12.12
CA LEU A 25 -10.90 -6.75 10.73
C LEU A 25 -11.21 -5.47 9.95
N ILE A 26 -12.40 -4.89 10.16
CA ILE A 26 -12.76 -3.63 9.53
C ILE A 26 -11.78 -2.53 9.98
N LEU A 27 -11.52 -2.42 11.28
CA LEU A 27 -10.57 -1.45 11.81
C LEU A 27 -9.13 -1.72 11.33
N LEU A 28 -8.74 -2.98 11.23
CA LEU A 28 -7.44 -3.37 10.68
C LEU A 28 -7.29 -2.93 9.22
N GLY A 29 -8.26 -3.24 8.37
CA GLY A 29 -8.26 -2.86 6.96
C GLY A 29 -8.26 -1.34 6.77
N ILE A 30 -9.13 -0.62 7.47
CA ILE A 30 -9.18 0.84 7.42
C ILE A 30 -7.87 1.45 7.93
N GLY A 31 -7.35 0.94 9.04
CA GLY A 31 -6.09 1.42 9.63
C GLY A 31 -4.90 1.25 8.69
N ALA A 32 -4.89 0.20 7.88
CA ALA A 32 -3.87 -0.05 6.89
C ALA A 32 -4.02 0.84 5.64
N MET A 33 -5.25 1.04 5.15
CA MET A 33 -5.51 1.83 3.94
C MET A 33 -5.44 3.35 4.19
N VAL A 34 -5.98 3.86 5.30
CA VAL A 34 -6.01 5.31 5.58
C VAL A 34 -4.63 5.79 6.00
N GLY A 35 -3.91 6.35 5.04
CA GLY A 35 -2.53 6.82 5.20
C GLY A 35 -2.20 7.96 4.23
N THR A 36 -0.98 7.95 3.71
CA THR A 36 -0.43 8.97 2.81
C THR A 36 -1.28 9.15 1.54
N GLY A 37 -1.97 8.10 1.08
CA GLY A 37 -2.85 8.17 -0.08
C GLY A 37 -3.86 9.29 0.01
N ILE A 38 -4.62 9.37 1.12
CA ILE A 38 -5.64 10.40 1.29
C ILE A 38 -5.07 11.71 1.82
N PHE A 39 -4.09 11.67 2.71
CA PHE A 39 -3.54 12.88 3.31
C PHE A 39 -2.67 13.69 2.36
N THR A 40 -1.95 13.05 1.44
CA THR A 40 -0.91 13.70 0.61
C THR A 40 -1.20 13.56 -0.89
N ILE A 41 -1.29 12.33 -1.42
CA ILE A 41 -1.37 12.07 -2.87
C ILE A 41 -2.65 12.64 -3.48
N THR A 42 -3.75 12.71 -2.75
CA THR A 42 -5.02 13.26 -3.22
C THR A 42 -4.88 14.69 -3.75
N GLY A 43 -4.08 15.54 -3.08
CA GLY A 43 -3.82 16.90 -3.53
C GLY A 43 -3.09 16.94 -4.87
N THR A 44 -1.96 16.25 -4.97
CA THR A 44 -1.17 16.15 -6.19
C THR A 44 -1.99 15.54 -7.34
N ALA A 45 -2.73 14.46 -7.09
CA ALA A 45 -3.59 13.82 -8.09
C ALA A 45 -4.71 14.74 -8.59
N ALA A 46 -5.32 15.52 -7.69
CA ALA A 46 -6.30 16.53 -8.08
C ALA A 46 -5.66 17.63 -8.93
N ALA A 47 -4.51 18.14 -8.52
CA ALA A 47 -3.87 19.27 -9.21
C ALA A 47 -3.34 18.90 -10.60
N THR A 48 -2.75 17.71 -10.75
CA THR A 48 -1.96 17.37 -11.95
C THR A 48 -2.63 16.37 -12.87
N LEU A 49 -3.61 15.57 -12.39
CA LEU A 49 -4.16 14.47 -13.17
C LEU A 49 -5.65 14.62 -13.49
N ALA A 50 -6.52 14.84 -12.47
CA ALA A 50 -7.94 14.68 -12.68
C ALA A 50 -8.81 15.90 -12.30
N GLY A 51 -8.28 16.86 -11.57
CA GLY A 51 -9.10 17.96 -11.04
C GLY A 51 -10.17 17.46 -10.04
N PRO A 52 -11.33 18.11 -9.98
CA PRO A 52 -12.45 17.68 -9.15
C PRO A 52 -12.96 16.27 -9.50
N SER A 53 -12.84 15.84 -10.76
CA SER A 53 -13.24 14.49 -11.19
C SER A 53 -12.38 13.35 -10.58
N LEU A 54 -11.38 13.68 -9.77
CA LEU A 54 -10.62 12.70 -8.99
C LEU A 54 -11.52 11.82 -8.10
N VAL A 55 -12.70 12.31 -7.70
CA VAL A 55 -13.69 11.48 -7.00
C VAL A 55 -14.12 10.27 -7.85
N ILE A 56 -14.25 10.43 -9.16
CA ILE A 56 -14.55 9.31 -10.08
C ILE A 56 -13.34 8.37 -10.16
N SER A 57 -12.14 8.91 -10.22
CA SER A 57 -10.89 8.13 -10.18
C SER A 57 -10.81 7.22 -8.95
N ILE A 58 -11.18 7.75 -7.78
CA ILE A 58 -11.22 6.99 -6.52
C ILE A 58 -12.21 5.82 -6.60
N VAL A 59 -13.40 6.04 -7.16
CA VAL A 59 -14.40 4.97 -7.32
C VAL A 59 -13.89 3.89 -8.28
N ILE A 60 -13.26 4.28 -9.39
CA ILE A 60 -12.67 3.32 -10.34
C ILE A 60 -11.55 2.51 -9.70
N SER A 61 -10.66 3.17 -8.91
CA SER A 61 -9.61 2.49 -8.15
C SER A 61 -10.20 1.51 -7.14
N ALA A 62 -11.23 1.92 -6.40
CA ALA A 62 -11.92 1.08 -5.43
C ALA A 62 -12.54 -0.16 -6.07
N LEU A 63 -13.12 -0.03 -7.27
CA LEU A 63 -13.66 -1.17 -8.02
C LEU A 63 -12.54 -2.15 -8.42
N CYS A 64 -11.40 -1.66 -8.91
CA CYS A 64 -10.25 -2.49 -9.23
C CYS A 64 -9.75 -3.28 -8.01
N VAL A 65 -9.57 -2.58 -6.89
CA VAL A 65 -9.14 -3.20 -5.62
C VAL A 65 -10.17 -4.21 -5.12
N SER A 66 -11.48 -3.90 -5.23
CA SER A 66 -12.56 -4.78 -4.79
C SER A 66 -12.57 -6.11 -5.55
N LEU A 67 -12.27 -6.11 -6.86
CA LEU A 67 -12.13 -7.34 -7.64
C LEU A 67 -10.98 -8.20 -7.08
N SER A 68 -9.82 -7.60 -6.87
CA SER A 68 -8.66 -8.29 -6.30
C SER A 68 -8.92 -8.81 -4.89
N ALA A 69 -9.63 -8.04 -4.09
CA ALA A 69 -10.04 -8.40 -2.74
C ALA A 69 -10.91 -9.65 -2.66
N LEU A 70 -11.79 -9.87 -3.66
CA LEU A 70 -12.59 -11.11 -3.78
C LEU A 70 -11.68 -12.33 -4.00
N PHE A 71 -10.60 -12.17 -4.76
CA PHE A 71 -9.64 -13.26 -4.98
C PHE A 71 -8.87 -13.59 -3.71
N PHE A 72 -8.39 -12.58 -2.99
CA PHE A 72 -7.79 -12.76 -1.67
C PHE A 72 -8.74 -13.48 -0.71
N ALA A 73 -10.02 -13.12 -0.71
CA ALA A 73 -11.04 -13.73 0.14
C ALA A 73 -11.23 -15.22 -0.19
N GLU A 74 -11.28 -15.60 -1.47
CA GLU A 74 -11.40 -17.00 -1.88
C GLU A 74 -10.12 -17.79 -1.54
N PHE A 75 -8.94 -17.23 -1.81
CA PHE A 75 -7.68 -17.86 -1.42
C PHE A 75 -7.58 -18.08 0.08
N ALA A 76 -7.85 -17.04 0.88
CA ALA A 76 -7.80 -17.12 2.34
C ALA A 76 -8.79 -18.15 2.92
N SER A 77 -9.94 -18.37 2.26
CA SER A 77 -10.92 -19.36 2.70
C SER A 77 -10.57 -20.80 2.33
N ARG A 78 -9.79 -21.02 1.25
CA ARG A 78 -9.50 -22.34 0.68
C ARG A 78 -8.06 -22.81 0.88
N VAL A 79 -7.13 -21.88 1.02
CA VAL A 79 -5.70 -22.12 1.19
C VAL A 79 -5.29 -21.53 2.51
N PRO A 80 -5.29 -22.28 3.62
CA PRO A 80 -4.95 -21.78 4.95
C PRO A 80 -3.45 -21.54 5.05
N ALA A 81 -2.97 -20.45 4.47
CA ALA A 81 -1.56 -20.06 4.47
C ALA A 81 -1.39 -18.61 4.90
N THR A 82 -0.54 -18.38 5.89
CA THR A 82 -0.05 -17.07 6.26
C THR A 82 1.02 -16.61 5.27
N GLY A 83 0.94 -15.40 4.77
CA GLY A 83 1.93 -14.84 3.86
C GLY A 83 1.34 -14.21 2.60
N GLY A 84 0.00 -14.05 2.56
CA GLY A 84 -0.68 -13.34 1.48
C GLY A 84 -0.48 -13.96 0.10
N ALA A 85 -0.38 -13.12 -0.93
CA ALA A 85 -0.27 -13.53 -2.32
C ALA A 85 0.87 -14.53 -2.59
N TYR A 86 2.05 -14.32 -1.96
CA TYR A 86 3.19 -15.23 -2.10
C TYR A 86 2.82 -16.68 -1.77
N SER A 87 2.23 -16.90 -0.59
CA SER A 87 1.90 -18.27 -0.13
C SER A 87 0.77 -18.89 -0.95
N TYR A 88 -0.21 -18.11 -1.37
CA TYR A 88 -1.31 -18.59 -2.21
C TYR A 88 -0.81 -19.04 -3.59
N LEU A 89 0.04 -18.23 -4.20
CA LEU A 89 0.61 -18.55 -5.51
C LEU A 89 1.60 -19.73 -5.42
N TYR A 90 2.32 -19.88 -4.31
CA TYR A 90 3.21 -21.01 -4.11
C TYR A 90 2.44 -22.35 -4.07
N ALA A 91 1.26 -22.35 -3.44
CA ALA A 91 0.41 -23.53 -3.37
C ALA A 91 -0.25 -23.90 -4.70
N ILE A 92 -0.44 -22.94 -5.64
CA ILE A 92 -1.27 -23.14 -6.83
C ILE A 92 -0.47 -23.00 -8.13
N LEU A 93 0.39 -21.99 -8.26
CA LEU A 93 1.17 -21.76 -9.49
C LEU A 93 2.60 -22.30 -9.43
N GLY A 94 3.08 -22.60 -8.21
CA GLY A 94 4.42 -23.10 -7.98
C GLY A 94 5.44 -22.00 -7.66
N GLU A 95 6.71 -22.41 -7.56
CA GLU A 95 7.80 -21.65 -6.95
C GLU A 95 8.12 -20.35 -7.69
N LEU A 96 8.31 -20.37 -9.00
CA LEU A 96 8.71 -19.16 -9.75
C LEU A 96 7.63 -18.08 -9.73
N PRO A 97 6.34 -18.33 -10.01
CA PRO A 97 5.30 -17.32 -9.86
C PRO A 97 5.16 -16.80 -8.43
N ALA A 98 5.33 -17.67 -7.43
CA ALA A 98 5.34 -17.27 -6.03
C ALA A 98 6.52 -16.36 -5.70
N TRP A 99 7.72 -16.71 -6.19
CA TRP A 99 8.89 -15.85 -6.04
C TRP A 99 8.68 -14.47 -6.65
N ILE A 100 8.17 -14.40 -7.90
CA ILE A 100 7.88 -13.13 -8.56
C ILE A 100 6.91 -12.30 -7.71
N ALA A 101 5.81 -12.88 -7.26
CA ALA A 101 4.86 -12.18 -6.39
C ALA A 101 5.50 -11.74 -5.07
N GLY A 102 6.27 -12.61 -4.41
CA GLY A 102 6.99 -12.28 -3.19
C GLY A 102 8.01 -11.17 -3.37
N TRP A 103 8.77 -11.18 -4.45
CA TRP A 103 9.72 -10.13 -4.80
C TRP A 103 9.03 -8.80 -5.06
N LEU A 104 7.95 -8.80 -5.86
CA LEU A 104 7.16 -7.60 -6.12
C LEU A 104 6.51 -7.04 -4.86
N THR A 105 6.05 -7.91 -3.95
CA THR A 105 5.53 -7.46 -2.64
C THR A 105 6.64 -6.87 -1.76
N ILE A 106 7.88 -7.38 -1.82
CA ILE A 106 9.02 -6.72 -1.15
C ILE A 106 9.23 -5.31 -1.70
N MET A 107 9.21 -5.14 -3.01
CA MET A 107 9.37 -3.83 -3.67
C MET A 107 8.22 -2.89 -3.30
N GLU A 108 6.98 -3.39 -3.30
CA GLU A 108 5.79 -2.68 -2.87
C GLU A 108 5.93 -2.15 -1.43
N PHE A 109 6.16 -3.03 -0.45
CA PHE A 109 6.25 -2.62 0.96
C PHE A 109 7.44 -1.70 1.23
N MET A 110 8.57 -1.90 0.57
CA MET A 110 9.74 -1.05 0.69
C MET A 110 9.45 0.38 0.22
N THR A 111 8.79 0.51 -0.93
CA THR A 111 8.37 1.81 -1.46
C THR A 111 7.17 2.38 -0.71
N ALA A 112 6.28 1.54 -0.16
CA ALA A 112 5.21 2.00 0.72
C ALA A 112 5.75 2.66 2.00
N VAL A 113 6.72 2.03 2.66
CA VAL A 113 7.42 2.62 3.82
C VAL A 113 8.05 3.97 3.46
N SER A 114 8.68 4.05 2.27
CA SER A 114 9.27 5.30 1.76
C SER A 114 8.22 6.38 1.56
N GLY A 115 7.10 6.05 0.89
CA GLY A 115 6.01 6.98 0.61
C GLY A 115 5.32 7.48 1.88
N VAL A 116 5.14 6.60 2.88
CA VAL A 116 4.57 7.00 4.17
C VAL A 116 5.51 7.94 4.93
N ALA A 117 6.82 7.70 4.88
CA ALA A 117 7.82 8.58 5.49
C ALA A 117 7.89 9.95 4.80
N SER A 118 7.78 10.00 3.47
CA SER A 118 7.70 11.26 2.72
C SER A 118 6.44 12.04 3.09
N GLY A 119 5.28 11.38 3.19
CA GLY A 119 4.05 12.01 3.66
C GLY A 119 4.16 12.51 5.10
N TRP A 120 4.79 11.76 5.99
CA TRP A 120 5.08 12.22 7.36
C TRP A 120 5.91 13.49 7.35
N ALA A 121 7.00 13.51 6.57
CA ALA A 121 7.87 14.67 6.45
C ALA A 121 7.15 15.90 5.91
N ALA A 122 6.25 15.73 4.94
CA ALA A 122 5.43 16.80 4.39
C ALA A 122 4.57 17.50 5.45
N TYR A 123 3.85 16.72 6.26
CA TYR A 123 3.06 17.27 7.36
C TYR A 123 3.91 17.89 8.46
N PHE A 124 5.06 17.32 8.76
CA PHE A 124 5.98 17.87 9.73
C PHE A 124 6.58 19.20 9.27
N LYS A 125 6.99 19.29 7.99
CA LYS A 125 7.45 20.56 7.36
C LYS A 125 6.35 21.61 7.37
N GLY A 126 5.13 21.24 6.98
CA GLY A 126 3.97 22.12 7.01
C GLY A 126 3.69 22.66 8.41
N LEU A 127 3.84 21.83 9.43
CA LEU A 127 3.71 22.28 10.84
C LEU A 127 4.83 23.24 11.23
N LEU A 128 6.09 22.93 10.92
CA LEU A 128 7.24 23.81 11.22
C LEU A 128 7.13 25.17 10.54
N SER A 129 6.66 25.20 9.29
CA SER A 129 6.50 26.45 8.55
C SER A 129 5.52 27.42 9.21
N ASN A 130 4.50 26.92 9.92
CA ASN A 130 3.57 27.74 10.70
C ASN A 130 4.26 28.51 11.85
N TYR A 131 5.40 28.00 12.32
CA TYR A 131 6.22 28.64 13.36
C TYR A 131 7.44 29.38 12.80
N GLY A 132 7.50 29.60 11.47
CA GLY A 132 8.59 30.31 10.80
C GLY A 132 9.89 29.51 10.73
N ILE A 133 9.85 28.19 10.98
CA ILE A 133 11.02 27.33 10.90
C ILE A 133 11.08 26.71 9.50
N SER A 134 12.15 27.01 8.75
CA SER A 134 12.40 26.41 7.43
C SER A 134 13.72 25.64 7.45
N MET A 135 13.74 24.53 6.69
CA MET A 135 14.96 23.77 6.48
C MET A 135 15.81 24.39 5.35
N PRO A 136 17.15 24.18 5.35
CA PRO A 136 17.99 24.55 4.22
C PRO A 136 17.46 23.92 2.92
N GLN A 137 17.38 24.72 1.85
CA GLN A 137 16.79 24.32 0.55
C GLN A 137 17.39 23.00 0.02
N ALA A 138 18.70 22.84 0.12
CA ALA A 138 19.40 21.63 -0.34
C ALA A 138 18.92 20.32 0.33
N LEU A 139 18.35 20.40 1.55
CA LEU A 139 17.92 19.27 2.39
C LEU A 139 16.39 19.18 2.54
N ASN A 140 15.65 20.03 1.84
CA ASN A 140 14.21 20.21 2.02
C ASN A 140 13.35 19.55 0.93
N GLY A 141 13.92 18.76 0.05
CA GLY A 141 13.21 18.10 -1.03
C GLY A 141 14.03 17.02 -1.70
N THR A 142 13.35 16.18 -2.44
CA THR A 142 13.94 15.12 -3.25
C THR A 142 14.85 15.67 -4.34
N PHE A 143 15.62 14.82 -5.00
CA PHE A 143 16.63 15.23 -5.97
C PHE A 143 16.01 16.01 -7.14
N ASN A 144 16.23 17.32 -7.14
CA ASN A 144 15.87 18.26 -8.20
C ASN A 144 16.87 19.42 -8.24
N PRO A 145 17.98 19.27 -8.99
CA PRO A 145 19.04 20.30 -9.08
C PRO A 145 18.54 21.65 -9.61
N GLU A 146 17.51 21.66 -10.48
CA GLU A 146 16.95 22.90 -11.02
C GLU A 146 16.27 23.75 -9.94
N GLN A 147 15.71 23.10 -8.92
CA GLN A 147 15.12 23.76 -7.75
C GLN A 147 16.11 23.89 -6.59
N GLY A 148 17.36 23.44 -6.72
CA GLY A 148 18.38 23.49 -5.68
C GLY A 148 18.13 22.54 -4.52
N THR A 149 17.32 21.49 -4.72
CA THR A 149 17.10 20.42 -3.75
C THR A 149 17.89 19.18 -4.15
N TYR A 150 18.50 18.51 -3.19
CA TYR A 150 19.33 17.33 -3.46
C TYR A 150 18.89 16.10 -2.70
N ILE A 151 18.42 16.28 -1.47
CA ILE A 151 17.97 15.17 -0.62
C ILE A 151 16.92 15.64 0.37
N ASP A 152 15.87 14.85 0.55
CA ASP A 152 14.91 15.08 1.63
C ASP A 152 15.40 14.43 2.92
N LEU A 153 15.90 15.24 3.86
CA LEU A 153 16.51 14.75 5.08
C LEU A 153 15.50 14.18 6.09
N LEU A 154 14.31 14.76 6.19
CA LEU A 154 13.33 14.37 7.23
C LEU A 154 12.81 12.94 7.06
N PRO A 155 12.45 12.47 5.87
CA PRO A 155 12.07 11.06 5.68
C PRO A 155 13.19 10.09 6.07
N ILE A 156 14.46 10.45 5.80
CA ILE A 156 15.63 9.63 6.18
C ILE A 156 15.74 9.54 7.69
N LEU A 157 15.63 10.68 8.39
CA LEU A 157 15.71 10.71 9.84
C LEU A 157 14.62 9.90 10.52
N VAL A 158 13.37 10.06 10.08
CA VAL A 158 12.26 9.29 10.65
C VAL A 158 12.40 7.80 10.38
N LEU A 159 12.84 7.39 9.18
CA LEU A 159 13.05 5.97 8.89
C LEU A 159 14.24 5.37 9.63
N THR A 160 15.27 6.16 9.88
CA THR A 160 16.38 5.75 10.76
C THR A 160 15.88 5.50 12.19
N LEU A 161 15.07 6.42 12.73
CA LEU A 161 14.45 6.27 14.05
C LEU A 161 13.52 5.05 14.09
N VAL A 162 12.63 4.91 13.10
CA VAL A 162 11.69 3.77 12.99
C VAL A 162 12.45 2.45 12.93
N THR A 163 13.51 2.37 12.11
CA THR A 163 14.35 1.17 12.01
C THR A 163 14.98 0.82 13.35
N GLY A 164 15.51 1.81 14.06
CA GLY A 164 16.04 1.64 15.42
C GLY A 164 14.98 1.14 16.41
N LEU A 165 13.78 1.71 16.41
CA LEU A 165 12.68 1.27 17.26
C LEU A 165 12.25 -0.17 16.97
N VAL A 166 12.16 -0.54 15.70
CA VAL A 166 11.80 -1.92 15.30
C VAL A 166 12.87 -2.92 15.72
N LEU A 167 14.15 -2.55 15.65
CA LEU A 167 15.27 -3.38 16.11
C LEU A 167 15.28 -3.58 17.62
N LEU A 168 14.90 -2.56 18.38
CA LEU A 168 14.93 -2.61 19.85
C LEU A 168 13.75 -3.37 20.45
N ASN A 169 12.53 -3.05 20.08
CA ASN A 169 11.33 -3.77 20.56
C ASN A 169 10.06 -3.38 19.79
N SER A 170 9.52 -4.29 19.04
CA SER A 170 8.36 -4.04 18.18
C SER A 170 6.99 -4.12 18.85
N LYS A 171 6.89 -4.69 20.06
CA LYS A 171 5.57 -5.00 20.67
C LYS A 171 4.79 -3.77 21.13
N ALA A 172 5.46 -2.70 21.55
CA ALA A 172 4.80 -1.50 22.05
C ALA A 172 4.08 -0.71 20.93
N ALA A 173 4.67 -0.65 19.75
CA ALA A 173 4.12 0.10 18.62
C ALA A 173 2.80 -0.49 18.06
N LEU A 174 2.63 -1.81 18.17
CA LEU A 174 1.42 -2.49 17.66
C LEU A 174 0.21 -2.37 18.58
N ARG A 175 0.40 -2.07 19.87
CA ARG A 175 -0.70 -2.00 20.85
C ARG A 175 -1.61 -0.78 20.70
N PHE A 176 -1.15 0.28 20.05
CA PHE A 176 -1.89 1.53 19.92
C PHE A 176 -2.67 1.65 18.59
N ASN A 177 -2.66 0.63 17.76
CA ASN A 177 -3.24 0.72 16.41
C ASN A 177 -4.72 1.14 16.40
N SER A 178 -5.56 0.56 17.25
CA SER A 178 -7.00 0.88 17.28
C SER A 178 -7.27 2.33 17.66
N LEU A 179 -6.54 2.87 18.65
CA LEU A 179 -6.66 4.29 19.05
C LEU A 179 -6.25 5.21 17.88
N LEU A 180 -5.20 4.86 17.19
CA LEU A 180 -4.69 5.65 16.06
C LEU A 180 -5.65 5.63 14.85
N VAL A 181 -6.37 4.53 14.64
CA VAL A 181 -7.44 4.48 13.63
C VAL A 181 -8.55 5.45 13.99
N VAL A 182 -8.98 5.50 15.26
CA VAL A 182 -9.99 6.47 15.71
C VAL A 182 -9.50 7.91 15.52
N LEU A 183 -8.22 8.19 15.82
CA LEU A 183 -7.62 9.51 15.58
C LEU A 183 -7.61 9.89 14.09
N LYS A 184 -7.26 8.96 13.19
CA LYS A 184 -7.33 9.20 11.74
C LYS A 184 -8.73 9.58 11.30
N PHE A 185 -9.72 8.84 11.77
CA PHE A 185 -11.13 9.15 11.47
C PHE A 185 -11.56 10.51 12.00
N SER A 186 -11.17 10.86 13.24
CA SER A 186 -11.53 12.14 13.83
C SER A 186 -10.93 13.31 13.04
N ALA A 187 -9.69 13.18 12.52
CA ALA A 187 -9.06 14.21 11.70
C ALA A 187 -9.76 14.37 10.35
N LEU A 188 -10.08 13.26 9.66
CA LEU A 188 -10.78 13.32 8.38
C LEU A 188 -12.24 13.75 8.54
N ALA A 189 -12.92 13.32 9.61
CA ALA A 189 -14.26 13.77 9.94
C ALA A 189 -14.29 15.28 10.25
N LEU A 190 -13.33 15.76 11.05
CA LEU A 190 -13.17 17.19 11.32
C LEU A 190 -12.95 17.98 10.02
N PHE A 191 -12.06 17.48 9.14
CA PHE A 191 -11.80 18.10 7.84
C PHE A 191 -13.09 18.22 7.01
N ILE A 192 -13.88 17.12 6.91
CA ILE A 192 -15.13 17.10 6.16
C ILE A 192 -16.16 18.04 6.81
N LEU A 193 -16.39 17.93 8.11
CA LEU A 193 -17.43 18.70 8.83
C LEU A 193 -17.15 20.20 8.81
N VAL A 194 -15.89 20.60 8.95
CA VAL A 194 -15.49 22.01 8.87
C VAL A 194 -15.47 22.47 7.42
N GLY A 195 -14.87 21.68 6.53
CA GLY A 195 -14.64 22.07 5.14
C GLY A 195 -15.91 22.22 4.31
N ILE A 196 -16.96 21.43 4.60
CA ILE A 196 -18.21 21.47 3.83
C ILE A 196 -18.86 22.87 3.80
N TRP A 197 -18.68 23.65 4.86
CA TRP A 197 -19.22 25.03 4.96
C TRP A 197 -18.44 26.06 4.11
N TYR A 198 -17.26 25.70 3.63
CA TYR A 198 -16.37 26.57 2.85
C TYR A 198 -16.25 26.14 1.39
N ILE A 199 -17.09 25.19 0.95
CA ILE A 199 -17.13 24.76 -0.44
C ILE A 199 -17.61 25.93 -1.32
N LYS A 200 -16.85 26.19 -2.36
CA LYS A 200 -17.18 27.14 -3.42
C LYS A 200 -17.54 26.36 -4.67
N PRO A 201 -18.84 26.32 -5.09
CA PRO A 201 -19.27 25.57 -6.28
C PRO A 201 -18.52 25.98 -7.56
N GLU A 202 -18.01 27.22 -7.61
CA GLU A 202 -17.19 27.71 -8.71
C GLU A 202 -15.91 26.89 -8.93
N ASN A 203 -15.35 26.31 -7.89
CA ASN A 203 -14.18 25.44 -7.99
C ASN A 203 -14.46 24.15 -8.79
N TRP A 204 -15.72 23.80 -8.98
CA TRP A 204 -16.19 22.64 -9.74
C TRP A 204 -16.76 23.02 -11.11
N SER A 205 -16.69 24.29 -11.55
CA SER A 205 -17.21 24.77 -12.84
C SER A 205 -16.63 23.97 -14.01
N ASN A 206 -15.34 23.62 -13.95
CA ASN A 206 -14.72 22.64 -14.83
C ASN A 206 -14.42 21.37 -14.03
N PHE A 207 -15.43 20.47 -13.95
CA PHE A 207 -15.35 19.30 -13.09
C PHE A 207 -14.30 18.29 -13.55
N ALA A 208 -14.10 18.11 -14.84
CA ALA A 208 -13.13 17.20 -15.43
C ALA A 208 -12.17 17.93 -16.39
N PRO A 209 -11.26 18.80 -15.85
CA PRO A 209 -10.41 19.67 -16.66
C PRO A 209 -9.46 18.92 -17.59
N PHE A 210 -9.11 17.69 -17.25
CA PHE A 210 -8.23 16.80 -18.03
C PHE A 210 -9.00 15.70 -18.76
N GLY A 211 -10.33 15.70 -18.73
CA GLY A 211 -11.18 14.70 -19.35
C GLY A 211 -11.07 13.32 -18.72
N PHE A 212 -11.54 12.30 -19.45
CA PHE A 212 -11.46 10.92 -19.02
C PHE A 212 -10.01 10.37 -19.05
N GLY A 213 -9.22 10.93 -19.95
CA GLY A 213 -7.86 10.44 -20.23
C GLY A 213 -7.84 9.37 -21.31
N GLN A 214 -6.63 9.01 -21.75
CA GLN A 214 -6.41 7.92 -22.68
C GLN A 214 -6.43 6.58 -21.94
N LEU A 215 -6.89 5.52 -22.59
CA LEU A 215 -6.86 4.18 -22.01
C LEU A 215 -5.42 3.64 -21.87
N TYR A 216 -4.49 4.22 -22.60
CA TYR A 216 -3.09 3.81 -22.57
C TYR A 216 -2.20 5.02 -22.87
N GLY A 217 -1.06 5.13 -22.14
CA GLY A 217 -0.07 6.20 -22.34
C GLY A 217 -0.55 7.60 -21.95
N GLY A 218 -1.66 7.73 -21.25
CA GLY A 218 -2.20 9.01 -20.80
C GLY A 218 -1.50 9.50 -19.54
N SER A 219 -0.89 10.69 -19.61
CA SER A 219 -0.27 11.33 -18.46
C SER A 219 -1.25 12.08 -17.56
N THR A 220 -2.51 12.26 -18.00
CA THR A 220 -3.56 13.02 -17.30
C THR A 220 -4.94 12.42 -17.54
N GLY A 221 -5.93 12.86 -16.78
CA GLY A 221 -7.31 12.43 -16.88
C GLY A 221 -7.76 11.52 -15.72
N ILE A 222 -9.03 11.15 -15.73
CA ILE A 222 -9.67 10.30 -14.70
C ILE A 222 -8.95 8.95 -14.58
N MET A 223 -8.54 8.34 -15.70
CA MET A 223 -7.86 7.05 -15.68
C MET A 223 -6.46 7.13 -15.07
N ALA A 224 -5.69 8.16 -15.39
CA ALA A 224 -4.39 8.41 -14.77
C ALA A 224 -4.54 8.69 -13.26
N GLY A 225 -5.54 9.49 -12.89
CA GLY A 225 -5.91 9.70 -11.48
C GLY A 225 -6.29 8.40 -10.77
N ALA A 226 -7.06 7.51 -11.42
CA ALA A 226 -7.44 6.22 -10.86
C ALA A 226 -6.22 5.31 -10.64
N SER A 227 -5.32 5.26 -11.61
CA SER A 227 -4.08 4.49 -11.49
C SER A 227 -3.21 4.98 -10.32
N LEU A 228 -3.07 6.30 -10.11
CA LEU A 228 -2.31 6.84 -9.00
C LEU A 228 -3.04 6.64 -7.66
N MET A 229 -4.35 6.88 -7.59
CA MET A 229 -5.16 6.73 -6.37
C MET A 229 -5.31 5.28 -5.90
N PHE A 230 -4.95 4.30 -6.74
CA PHE A 230 -4.84 2.90 -6.34
C PHE A 230 -3.94 2.73 -5.12
N PHE A 231 -2.88 3.53 -5.01
CA PHE A 231 -2.01 3.61 -3.83
C PHE A 231 -2.79 3.81 -2.52
N GLY A 232 -3.85 4.60 -2.53
CA GLY A 232 -4.64 4.90 -1.34
C GLY A 232 -5.41 3.71 -0.76
N PHE A 233 -5.57 2.64 -1.53
CA PHE A 233 -6.30 1.44 -1.10
C PHE A 233 -5.38 0.29 -0.70
N LEU A 234 -4.06 0.46 -0.80
CA LEU A 234 -3.11 -0.58 -0.39
C LEU A 234 -3.19 -0.84 1.10
N GLY A 235 -2.99 -2.10 1.47
CA GLY A 235 -3.15 -2.55 2.86
C GLY A 235 -4.43 -3.35 3.11
N PHE A 236 -5.40 -3.41 2.16
CA PHE A 236 -6.59 -4.26 2.28
C PHE A 236 -6.23 -5.74 2.45
N GLU A 237 -5.12 -6.18 1.87
CA GLU A 237 -4.59 -7.53 1.98
C GLU A 237 -4.13 -7.90 3.39
N SER A 238 -3.88 -6.92 4.26
CA SER A 238 -3.49 -7.16 5.67
C SER A 238 -4.52 -7.99 6.43
N ILE A 239 -5.80 -7.87 6.06
CA ILE A 239 -6.88 -8.71 6.62
C ILE A 239 -6.64 -10.19 6.28
N SER A 240 -6.23 -10.49 5.05
CA SER A 240 -5.97 -11.87 4.62
C SER A 240 -4.70 -12.46 5.25
N MET A 241 -3.75 -11.62 5.64
CA MET A 241 -2.53 -12.05 6.32
C MET A 241 -2.77 -12.46 7.78
N ALA A 242 -3.85 -11.98 8.40
CA ALA A 242 -4.24 -12.30 9.78
C ALA A 242 -5.15 -13.54 9.91
N VAL A 243 -5.27 -14.37 8.86
CA VAL A 243 -6.22 -15.49 8.76
C VAL A 243 -6.22 -16.42 9.98
N ASP A 244 -5.06 -16.67 10.59
CA ASP A 244 -4.88 -17.58 11.71
C ASP A 244 -5.46 -17.09 13.03
N GLU A 245 -5.64 -15.76 13.16
CA GLU A 245 -6.17 -15.11 14.36
C GLU A 245 -7.67 -14.80 14.25
N ILE A 246 -8.28 -15.05 13.07
CA ILE A 246 -9.65 -14.64 12.76
C ILE A 246 -10.66 -15.70 13.17
N GLN A 247 -11.72 -15.28 13.88
CA GLN A 247 -12.88 -16.12 14.16
C GLN A 247 -13.72 -16.29 12.88
N SER A 248 -14.07 -17.53 12.55
CA SER A 248 -14.84 -17.88 11.34
C SER A 248 -14.28 -17.19 10.07
N PRO A 249 -13.00 -17.46 9.69
CA PRO A 249 -12.31 -16.72 8.63
C PRO A 249 -13.05 -16.74 7.30
N GLN A 250 -13.72 -17.86 6.94
CA GLN A 250 -14.46 -18.01 5.71
C GLN A 250 -15.59 -16.97 5.54
N LYS A 251 -16.18 -16.51 6.66
CA LYS A 251 -17.26 -15.51 6.65
C LYS A 251 -16.74 -14.10 6.93
N ASN A 252 -15.81 -13.97 7.88
CA ASN A 252 -15.39 -12.67 8.38
C ASN A 252 -14.35 -11.99 7.50
N ILE A 253 -13.46 -12.74 6.81
CA ILE A 253 -12.48 -12.15 5.89
C ILE A 253 -13.17 -11.43 4.73
N PRO A 254 -14.04 -12.07 3.94
CA PRO A 254 -14.71 -11.39 2.83
C PRO A 254 -15.51 -10.17 3.27
N ARG A 255 -16.25 -10.29 4.37
CA ARG A 255 -17.04 -9.18 4.93
C ARG A 255 -16.17 -8.04 5.43
N GLY A 256 -15.08 -8.36 6.13
CA GLY A 256 -14.13 -7.37 6.64
C GLY A 256 -13.50 -6.57 5.50
N ILE A 257 -13.05 -7.25 4.44
CA ILE A 257 -12.45 -6.61 3.27
C ILE A 257 -13.47 -5.71 2.54
N VAL A 258 -14.65 -6.23 2.21
CA VAL A 258 -15.67 -5.45 1.48
C VAL A 258 -16.14 -4.24 2.29
N LEU A 259 -16.42 -4.41 3.59
CA LEU A 259 -16.89 -3.30 4.42
C LEU A 259 -15.79 -2.24 4.63
N SER A 260 -14.54 -2.65 4.89
CA SER A 260 -13.43 -1.69 5.03
C SER A 260 -13.21 -0.91 3.74
N LEU A 261 -13.19 -1.57 2.57
CA LEU A 261 -13.06 -0.91 1.28
C LEU A 261 -14.21 0.06 1.00
N THR A 262 -15.46 -0.34 1.29
CA THR A 262 -16.62 0.54 1.10
C THR A 262 -16.53 1.79 1.97
N ILE A 263 -16.20 1.64 3.26
CA ILE A 263 -16.07 2.76 4.18
C ILE A 263 -14.94 3.70 3.74
N VAL A 264 -13.78 3.15 3.36
CA VAL A 264 -12.64 3.94 2.90
C VAL A 264 -12.96 4.66 1.58
N THR A 265 -13.66 4.01 0.66
CA THR A 265 -14.06 4.63 -0.62
C THR A 265 -14.96 5.83 -0.40
N ILE A 266 -15.98 5.70 0.46
CA ILE A 266 -16.89 6.80 0.81
C ILE A 266 -16.10 7.94 1.47
N LEU A 267 -15.23 7.60 2.42
CA LEU A 267 -14.42 8.58 3.13
C LEU A 267 -13.51 9.35 2.16
N TYR A 268 -12.83 8.65 1.24
CA TYR A 268 -11.94 9.25 0.25
C TYR A 268 -12.69 10.13 -0.75
N ALA A 269 -13.86 9.67 -1.20
CA ALA A 269 -14.73 10.47 -2.07
C ALA A 269 -15.16 11.78 -1.39
N LEU A 270 -15.60 11.72 -0.13
CA LEU A 270 -15.99 12.90 0.63
C LEU A 270 -14.82 13.86 0.86
N VAL A 271 -13.66 13.35 1.27
CA VAL A 271 -12.46 14.17 1.46
C VAL A 271 -12.06 14.86 0.16
N THR A 272 -12.08 14.14 -0.95
CA THR A 272 -11.70 14.70 -2.27
C THR A 272 -12.67 15.77 -2.74
N LEU A 273 -13.97 15.58 -2.56
CA LEU A 273 -14.98 16.57 -2.89
C LEU A 273 -14.80 17.84 -2.05
N VAL A 274 -14.63 17.69 -0.73
CA VAL A 274 -14.41 18.83 0.16
C VAL A 274 -13.10 19.55 -0.18
N LEU A 275 -12.02 18.79 -0.42
CA LEU A 275 -10.70 19.33 -0.76
C LEU A 275 -10.75 20.21 -2.03
N THR A 276 -11.29 19.65 -3.11
CA THR A 276 -11.42 20.36 -4.39
C THR A 276 -12.51 21.44 -4.38
N GLY A 277 -13.45 21.34 -3.46
CA GLY A 277 -14.48 22.37 -3.26
C GLY A 277 -13.97 23.60 -2.48
N ILE A 278 -13.09 23.39 -1.49
CA ILE A 278 -12.50 24.51 -0.72
C ILE A 278 -11.48 25.28 -1.55
N VAL A 279 -10.57 24.56 -2.21
CA VAL A 279 -9.44 25.13 -2.95
C VAL A 279 -9.53 24.69 -4.41
N HIS A 280 -9.32 25.65 -5.32
CA HIS A 280 -9.23 25.32 -6.74
C HIS A 280 -8.10 24.30 -6.98
N TYR A 281 -8.39 23.24 -7.73
CA TYR A 281 -7.51 22.09 -7.89
C TYR A 281 -6.07 22.45 -8.30
N SER A 282 -5.87 23.48 -9.13
CA SER A 282 -4.54 23.89 -9.58
C SER A 282 -3.59 24.33 -8.45
N LYS A 283 -4.11 24.66 -7.27
CA LYS A 283 -3.33 25.04 -6.09
C LYS A 283 -3.10 23.90 -5.11
N LEU A 284 -3.59 22.70 -5.40
CA LEU A 284 -3.52 21.53 -4.53
C LEU A 284 -2.25 20.68 -4.72
N ASN A 285 -1.33 21.10 -5.61
CA ASN A 285 -0.04 20.41 -5.76
C ASN A 285 0.90 20.73 -4.60
N VAL A 286 0.49 20.30 -3.42
CA VAL A 286 1.21 20.46 -2.15
C VAL A 286 1.15 19.13 -1.37
N ASP A 287 2.21 18.84 -0.63
CA ASP A 287 2.39 17.55 0.01
C ASP A 287 1.52 17.36 1.27
N ASP A 288 1.00 18.42 1.89
CA ASP A 288 0.10 18.40 3.03
C ASP A 288 -1.30 18.95 2.70
N ALA A 289 -1.84 18.57 1.54
CA ALA A 289 -3.01 19.15 0.90
C ALA A 289 -4.24 19.32 1.82
N VAL A 290 -4.53 18.35 2.70
CA VAL A 290 -5.68 18.41 3.62
C VAL A 290 -5.49 19.52 4.65
N ALA A 291 -4.31 19.64 5.27
CA ALA A 291 -4.02 20.70 6.22
C ALA A 291 -3.89 22.07 5.54
N PHE A 292 -3.25 22.10 4.35
CA PHE A 292 -3.12 23.31 3.53
C PHE A 292 -4.48 23.92 3.19
N SER A 293 -5.46 23.11 2.80
CA SER A 293 -6.80 23.62 2.47
C SER A 293 -7.49 24.27 3.65
N LEU A 294 -7.36 23.70 4.87
CA LEU A 294 -7.88 24.32 6.09
C LEU A 294 -7.16 25.64 6.43
N ARG A 295 -5.84 25.71 6.21
CA ARG A 295 -5.09 26.96 6.38
C ARG A 295 -5.56 28.04 5.40
N SER A 296 -5.82 27.65 4.15
CA SER A 296 -6.23 28.60 3.10
C SER A 296 -7.57 29.29 3.38
N ILE A 297 -8.42 28.69 4.20
CA ILE A 297 -9.71 29.27 4.64
C ILE A 297 -9.63 29.93 6.04
N GLY A 298 -8.41 30.05 6.61
CA GLY A 298 -8.18 30.73 7.88
C GLY A 298 -8.44 29.90 9.14
N ILE A 299 -8.65 28.56 9.01
CA ILE A 299 -8.94 27.68 10.15
C ILE A 299 -7.66 26.96 10.59
N GLY A 300 -6.69 27.74 11.07
CA GLY A 300 -5.37 27.23 11.46
C GLY A 300 -5.40 26.18 12.58
N TRP A 301 -6.31 26.28 13.55
CA TRP A 301 -6.40 25.28 14.62
C TRP A 301 -6.76 23.88 14.11
N ALA A 302 -7.71 23.81 13.15
CA ALA A 302 -8.10 22.53 12.56
C ALA A 302 -6.98 21.98 11.66
N ALA A 303 -6.29 22.83 10.91
CA ALA A 303 -5.12 22.44 10.13
C ALA A 303 -4.01 21.85 11.03
N ASN A 304 -3.73 22.49 12.16
CA ASN A 304 -2.74 21.99 13.13
C ASN A 304 -3.15 20.65 13.74
N TYR A 305 -4.45 20.48 14.07
CA TYR A 305 -4.97 19.20 14.57
C TYR A 305 -4.80 18.09 13.53
N VAL A 306 -5.21 18.33 12.29
CA VAL A 306 -5.04 17.37 11.18
C VAL A 306 -3.55 17.03 10.97
N SER A 307 -2.67 18.03 10.98
CA SER A 307 -1.23 17.83 10.84
C SER A 307 -0.66 16.98 11.97
N LEU A 308 -1.03 17.27 13.23
CA LEU A 308 -0.58 16.51 14.38
C LEU A 308 -1.03 15.05 14.31
N VAL A 309 -2.32 14.81 13.98
CA VAL A 309 -2.85 13.46 13.81
C VAL A 309 -2.16 12.72 12.67
N ALA A 310 -1.93 13.38 11.53
CA ALA A 310 -1.20 12.80 10.41
C ALA A 310 0.22 12.38 10.83
N ILE A 311 0.96 13.26 11.49
CA ILE A 311 2.32 13.00 12.00
C ILE A 311 2.33 11.78 12.93
N LEU A 312 1.44 11.75 13.93
CA LEU A 312 1.37 10.65 14.90
C LEU A 312 1.01 9.32 14.25
N THR A 313 0.07 9.34 13.30
CA THR A 313 -0.45 8.12 12.70
C THR A 313 0.44 7.58 11.58
N LEU A 314 1.08 8.44 10.80
CA LEU A 314 1.97 8.00 9.71
C LEU A 314 3.26 7.36 10.25
N ILE A 315 3.83 7.85 11.37
CA ILE A 315 5.00 7.22 11.97
C ILE A 315 4.71 5.78 12.42
N THR A 316 3.50 5.51 12.94
CA THR A 316 3.12 4.16 13.35
C THR A 316 2.85 3.23 12.17
N VAL A 317 2.38 3.77 11.04
CA VAL A 317 2.28 3.03 9.78
C VAL A 317 3.68 2.64 9.29
N CYS A 318 4.66 3.57 9.32
CA CYS A 318 6.06 3.26 9.00
C CYS A 318 6.60 2.11 9.86
N ILE A 319 6.35 2.14 11.19
CA ILE A 319 6.78 1.08 12.11
C ILE A 319 6.14 -0.26 11.74
N SER A 320 4.83 -0.28 11.52
CA SER A 320 4.07 -1.51 11.21
C SER A 320 4.51 -2.12 9.88
N MET A 321 4.68 -1.30 8.84
CA MET A 321 5.10 -1.75 7.52
C MET A 321 6.56 -2.22 7.52
N THR A 322 7.47 -1.51 8.19
CA THR A 322 8.88 -1.94 8.35
C THR A 322 8.95 -3.28 9.06
N TYR A 323 8.13 -3.46 10.10
CA TYR A 323 8.02 -4.72 10.82
C TYR A 323 7.49 -5.86 9.92
N ALA A 324 6.42 -5.62 9.16
CA ALA A 324 5.83 -6.61 8.25
C ALA A 324 6.80 -7.01 7.14
N LEU A 325 7.45 -6.04 6.48
CA LEU A 325 8.41 -6.29 5.41
C LEU A 325 9.61 -7.10 5.91
N SER A 326 10.16 -6.76 7.08
CA SER A 326 11.28 -7.50 7.64
C SER A 326 10.95 -8.98 7.88
N ARG A 327 9.71 -9.29 8.26
CA ARG A 327 9.24 -10.67 8.43
C ARG A 327 8.98 -11.37 7.12
N MET A 328 8.52 -10.65 6.12
CA MET A 328 8.35 -11.20 4.78
C MET A 328 9.70 -11.62 4.19
N ILE A 329 10.72 -10.75 4.25
CA ILE A 329 12.09 -11.08 3.84
C ILE A 329 12.63 -12.29 4.62
N TYR A 330 12.40 -12.33 5.92
CA TYR A 330 12.75 -13.49 6.76
C TYR A 330 12.04 -14.76 6.30
N SER A 331 10.76 -14.70 5.95
CA SER A 331 10.00 -15.88 5.49
C SER A 331 10.54 -16.43 4.17
N LEU A 332 10.83 -15.55 3.19
CA LEU A 332 11.44 -15.96 1.93
C LEU A 332 12.85 -16.55 2.14
N ALA A 333 13.63 -15.98 3.06
CA ALA A 333 14.92 -16.54 3.42
C ALA A 333 14.80 -17.90 4.13
N ARG A 334 13.75 -18.10 4.93
CA ARG A 334 13.47 -19.40 5.57
C ARG A 334 13.08 -20.46 4.54
N ASP A 335 12.36 -20.07 3.50
CA ASP A 335 12.00 -20.95 2.39
C ASP A 335 13.18 -21.18 1.41
N GLY A 336 14.38 -20.64 1.72
CA GLY A 336 15.61 -20.83 0.94
C GLY A 336 15.73 -19.91 -0.29
N LEU A 337 14.75 -19.04 -0.55
CA LEU A 337 14.70 -18.18 -1.75
C LEU A 337 15.58 -16.94 -1.62
N LEU A 338 15.97 -16.55 -0.40
CA LEU A 338 16.89 -15.44 -0.11
C LEU A 338 18.06 -15.93 0.75
N PRO A 339 19.21 -15.20 0.75
CA PRO A 339 20.39 -15.57 1.51
C PRO A 339 20.10 -15.83 3.00
N GLN A 340 20.76 -16.84 3.56
CA GLN A 340 20.57 -17.29 4.94
C GLN A 340 20.88 -16.20 5.98
N SER A 341 21.67 -15.18 5.63
CA SER A 341 21.95 -14.03 6.50
C SER A 341 20.68 -13.31 6.95
N PHE A 342 19.59 -13.35 6.16
CA PHE A 342 18.30 -12.76 6.50
C PHE A 342 17.47 -13.62 7.49
N LYS A 343 17.86 -14.88 7.75
CA LYS A 343 17.28 -15.73 8.81
C LYS A 343 17.77 -15.36 10.20
N GLN A 344 18.81 -14.52 10.32
CA GLN A 344 19.43 -14.23 11.61
C GLN A 344 18.52 -13.35 12.47
N LEU A 345 18.08 -13.90 13.59
CA LEU A 345 17.31 -13.16 14.59
C LEU A 345 18.25 -12.50 15.59
N SER A 346 17.89 -11.28 16.00
CA SER A 346 18.58 -10.60 17.12
C SER A 346 18.48 -11.45 18.40
N LYS A 347 19.56 -11.57 19.13
CA LYS A 347 19.62 -12.34 20.39
C LYS A 347 18.66 -11.78 21.45
N THR A 348 18.47 -10.45 21.48
CA THR A 348 17.70 -9.74 22.50
C THR A 348 16.23 -9.56 22.11
N SER A 349 15.96 -9.04 20.92
CA SER A 349 14.60 -8.67 20.47
C SER A 349 13.91 -9.75 19.63
N ARG A 350 14.66 -10.78 19.19
CA ARG A 350 14.20 -11.83 18.26
C ARG A 350 13.60 -11.27 16.96
N VAL A 351 14.04 -10.10 16.54
CA VAL A 351 13.68 -9.47 15.25
C VAL A 351 14.72 -9.87 14.20
N PRO A 352 14.34 -10.09 12.92
CA PRO A 352 15.28 -10.38 11.85
C PRO A 352 16.13 -9.15 11.53
N LYS A 353 17.31 -9.06 12.17
CA LYS A 353 18.18 -7.86 12.19
C LYS A 353 18.54 -7.38 10.77
N ASN A 354 19.09 -8.29 9.95
CA ASN A 354 19.58 -7.91 8.62
C ASN A 354 18.44 -7.53 7.67
N ALA A 355 17.29 -8.21 7.76
CA ALA A 355 16.10 -7.86 6.99
C ALA A 355 15.56 -6.48 7.40
N THR A 356 15.51 -6.17 8.70
CA THR A 356 15.06 -4.87 9.20
C THR A 356 16.00 -3.74 8.77
N LEU A 357 17.32 -3.95 8.83
CA LEU A 357 18.30 -2.98 8.36
C LEU A 357 18.19 -2.73 6.86
N LEU A 358 18.07 -3.80 6.06
CA LEU A 358 17.86 -3.68 4.61
C LEU A 358 16.61 -2.84 4.31
N THR A 359 15.49 -3.17 4.95
CA THR A 359 14.24 -2.42 4.81
C THR A 359 14.44 -0.94 5.14
N GLY A 360 15.02 -0.63 6.30
CA GLY A 360 15.19 0.74 6.75
C GLY A 360 16.10 1.56 5.84
N VAL A 361 17.25 1.01 5.48
CA VAL A 361 18.25 1.71 4.63
C VAL A 361 17.70 1.92 3.21
N ALA A 362 17.14 0.88 2.59
CA ALA A 362 16.63 0.99 1.22
C ALA A 362 15.42 1.95 1.14
N SER A 363 14.50 1.87 2.11
CA SER A 363 13.36 2.80 2.16
C SER A 363 13.80 4.23 2.46
N ALA A 364 14.82 4.44 3.30
CA ALA A 364 15.34 5.78 3.59
C ALA A 364 15.98 6.43 2.35
N ILE A 365 16.77 5.66 1.60
CA ILE A 365 17.35 6.13 0.34
C ILE A 365 16.25 6.51 -0.65
N ALA A 366 15.26 5.62 -0.83
CA ALA A 366 14.17 5.88 -1.76
C ALA A 366 13.37 7.13 -1.37
N ALA A 367 13.01 7.30 -0.10
CA ALA A 367 12.27 8.47 0.40
C ALA A 367 13.06 9.78 0.33
N GLY A 368 14.39 9.72 0.49
CA GLY A 368 15.25 10.90 0.41
C GLY A 368 15.53 11.39 -1.00
N VAL A 369 15.45 10.49 -2.00
CA VAL A 369 15.89 10.79 -3.38
C VAL A 369 14.71 10.95 -4.34
N PHE A 370 13.69 10.09 -4.25
CA PHE A 370 12.60 10.05 -5.23
C PHE A 370 11.36 10.81 -4.77
N PRO A 371 10.69 11.55 -5.68
CA PRO A 371 9.40 12.19 -5.40
C PRO A 371 8.33 11.16 -5.02
N LEU A 372 7.43 11.56 -4.11
CA LEU A 372 6.35 10.69 -3.62
C LEU A 372 5.47 10.12 -4.75
N ALA A 373 5.20 10.91 -5.79
CA ALA A 373 4.41 10.45 -6.95
C ALA A 373 5.12 9.32 -7.71
N SER A 374 6.45 9.39 -7.87
CA SER A 374 7.25 8.34 -8.51
C SER A 374 7.32 7.08 -7.65
N ILE A 375 7.46 7.25 -6.33
CA ILE A 375 7.40 6.14 -5.36
C ILE A 375 6.03 5.43 -5.46
N ALA A 376 4.93 6.19 -5.47
CA ALA A 376 3.59 5.64 -5.58
C ALA A 376 3.34 4.94 -6.92
N ALA A 377 3.82 5.50 -8.03
CA ALA A 377 3.71 4.89 -9.36
C ALA A 377 4.45 3.55 -9.44
N PHE A 378 5.70 3.49 -8.94
CA PHE A 378 6.49 2.27 -8.91
C PHE A 378 5.88 1.21 -7.99
N LEU A 379 5.39 1.60 -6.83
CA LEU A 379 4.68 0.72 -5.91
C LEU A 379 3.44 0.12 -6.58
N ASN A 380 2.62 0.96 -7.19
CA ASN A 380 1.39 0.54 -7.84
C ASN A 380 1.63 -0.44 -8.99
N ILE A 381 2.65 -0.20 -9.84
CA ILE A 381 2.96 -1.13 -10.95
C ILE A 381 3.41 -2.49 -10.43
N CYS A 382 4.15 -2.56 -9.32
CA CYS A 382 4.54 -3.81 -8.66
C CYS A 382 3.32 -4.55 -8.12
N THR A 383 2.42 -3.84 -7.45
CA THR A 383 1.18 -4.40 -6.89
C THR A 383 0.27 -4.93 -8.00
N LEU A 384 0.00 -4.13 -9.02
CA LEU A 384 -0.84 -4.52 -10.16
C LEU A 384 -0.29 -5.77 -10.86
N ALA A 385 1.03 -5.89 -10.99
CA ALA A 385 1.66 -7.03 -11.62
C ALA A 385 1.43 -8.34 -10.84
N TYR A 386 1.58 -8.36 -9.51
CA TYR A 386 1.27 -9.59 -8.77
C TYR A 386 -0.23 -9.85 -8.62
N LEU A 387 -1.08 -8.81 -8.64
CA LEU A 387 -2.53 -9.00 -8.68
C LEU A 387 -3.02 -9.68 -9.97
N ILE A 388 -2.34 -9.44 -11.10
CA ILE A 388 -2.57 -10.20 -12.33
C ILE A 388 -2.27 -11.69 -12.12
N LEU A 389 -1.16 -12.02 -11.45
CA LEU A 389 -0.83 -13.42 -11.12
C LEU A 389 -1.86 -14.03 -10.17
N LEU A 390 -2.36 -13.25 -9.20
CA LEU A 390 -3.38 -13.68 -8.26
C LEU A 390 -4.72 -13.97 -8.97
N ALA A 391 -5.14 -13.10 -9.87
CA ALA A 391 -6.36 -13.29 -10.67
C ALA A 391 -6.27 -14.54 -11.56
N TYR A 392 -5.12 -14.77 -12.20
CA TYR A 392 -4.87 -16.03 -12.92
C TYR A 392 -4.88 -17.24 -11.97
N GLY A 393 -4.30 -17.08 -10.78
CA GLY A 393 -4.26 -18.11 -9.75
C GLY A 393 -5.65 -18.60 -9.33
N ILE A 394 -6.67 -17.74 -9.27
CA ILE A 394 -8.07 -18.15 -8.98
C ILE A 394 -8.64 -19.04 -10.08
N ILE A 395 -8.36 -18.71 -11.34
CA ILE A 395 -8.82 -19.54 -12.47
C ILE A 395 -8.19 -20.94 -12.35
N LYS A 396 -6.88 -21.00 -12.08
CA LYS A 396 -6.14 -22.26 -11.90
C LYS A 396 -6.60 -23.02 -10.66
N LEU A 397 -6.80 -22.33 -9.53
CA LEU A 397 -7.31 -22.95 -8.30
C LEU A 397 -8.62 -23.71 -8.53
N ARG A 398 -9.55 -23.10 -9.28
CA ARG A 398 -10.82 -23.74 -9.58
C ARG A 398 -10.70 -24.89 -10.58
N LYS A 399 -9.75 -24.77 -11.53
CA LYS A 399 -9.46 -25.86 -12.47
C LYS A 399 -8.86 -27.08 -11.75
N ASP A 400 -7.93 -26.87 -10.83
CA ASP A 400 -7.15 -27.93 -10.18
C ASP A 400 -7.88 -28.52 -8.96
N LYS A 401 -8.51 -27.70 -8.13
CA LYS A 401 -9.18 -28.10 -6.87
C LYS A 401 -10.72 -28.06 -6.92
N GLY A 402 -11.29 -27.76 -8.08
CA GLY A 402 -12.74 -27.67 -8.27
C GLY A 402 -13.37 -26.44 -7.63
N MET A 403 -14.71 -26.45 -7.54
CA MET A 403 -15.51 -25.37 -6.96
C MET A 403 -15.32 -25.28 -5.43
N PRO A 404 -15.47 -24.08 -4.81
CA PRO A 404 -15.48 -23.93 -3.36
C PRO A 404 -16.52 -24.83 -2.70
N LYS A 405 -16.14 -25.41 -1.56
CA LYS A 405 -17.02 -26.26 -0.74
C LYS A 405 -18.02 -25.40 0.05
N GLU A 406 -19.03 -26.03 0.62
CA GLU A 406 -19.97 -25.36 1.50
C GLU A 406 -19.23 -24.74 2.71
N GLY A 407 -19.47 -23.44 2.93
CA GLY A 407 -18.78 -22.65 3.95
C GLY A 407 -17.52 -21.90 3.48
N GLU A 408 -16.96 -22.25 2.31
CA GLU A 408 -15.88 -21.49 1.68
C GLU A 408 -16.41 -20.29 0.88
N PHE A 409 -15.63 -19.21 0.81
CA PHE A 409 -16.02 -18.06 0.00
C PHE A 409 -15.89 -18.37 -1.49
N LYS A 410 -16.89 -17.96 -2.26
CA LYS A 410 -16.95 -18.15 -3.70
C LYS A 410 -16.93 -16.83 -4.44
N THR A 411 -15.84 -16.52 -5.12
CA THR A 411 -15.79 -15.39 -6.06
C THR A 411 -16.82 -15.57 -7.17
N PRO A 412 -17.71 -14.60 -7.40
CA PRO A 412 -18.71 -14.71 -8.45
C PRO A 412 -18.09 -14.70 -9.85
N LEU A 413 -18.82 -15.21 -10.83
CA LEU A 413 -18.53 -15.10 -12.27
C LEU A 413 -17.09 -15.43 -12.68
N VAL A 414 -16.46 -16.45 -12.09
CA VAL A 414 -15.16 -16.94 -12.57
C VAL A 414 -15.40 -17.82 -13.82
N PRO A 415 -14.69 -17.59 -14.93
CA PRO A 415 -13.46 -16.81 -15.09
C PRO A 415 -13.64 -15.32 -15.49
N LEU A 416 -14.85 -14.81 -15.65
CA LEU A 416 -15.11 -13.47 -16.20
C LEU A 416 -14.50 -12.35 -15.32
N LEU A 417 -14.76 -12.35 -13.99
CA LEU A 417 -14.23 -11.31 -13.11
C LEU A 417 -12.70 -11.34 -12.99
N PRO A 418 -12.01 -12.48 -12.88
CA PRO A 418 -10.55 -12.51 -12.97
C PRO A 418 -10.01 -11.95 -14.27
N ILE A 419 -10.61 -12.26 -15.42
CA ILE A 419 -10.18 -11.70 -16.71
C ILE A 419 -10.41 -10.18 -16.74
N LEU A 420 -11.55 -9.69 -16.27
CA LEU A 420 -11.84 -8.27 -16.18
C LEU A 420 -10.82 -7.56 -15.25
N SER A 421 -10.51 -8.17 -14.11
CA SER A 421 -9.49 -7.64 -13.19
C SER A 421 -8.11 -7.54 -13.85
N ILE A 422 -7.69 -8.55 -14.61
CA ILE A 422 -6.43 -8.51 -15.38
C ILE A 422 -6.45 -7.35 -16.36
N LEU A 423 -7.53 -7.17 -17.12
CA LEU A 423 -7.65 -6.08 -18.10
C LEU A 423 -7.58 -4.70 -17.43
N ILE A 424 -8.25 -4.52 -16.27
CA ILE A 424 -8.20 -3.26 -15.51
C ILE A 424 -6.79 -3.03 -14.95
N CYS A 425 -6.15 -4.05 -14.38
CA CYS A 425 -4.78 -3.93 -13.87
C CYS A 425 -3.80 -3.53 -14.99
N VAL A 426 -3.90 -4.18 -16.16
CA VAL A 426 -3.08 -3.81 -17.33
C VAL A 426 -3.38 -2.38 -17.78
N SER A 427 -4.65 -1.98 -17.85
CA SER A 427 -5.04 -0.61 -18.20
C SER A 427 -4.43 0.43 -17.25
N PHE A 428 -4.39 0.14 -15.94
CA PHE A 428 -3.74 1.00 -14.96
C PHE A 428 -2.22 1.03 -15.14
N MET A 429 -1.59 -0.12 -15.38
CA MET A 429 -0.15 -0.18 -15.63
C MET A 429 0.25 0.65 -16.86
N LEU A 430 -0.57 0.68 -17.90
CA LEU A 430 -0.32 1.44 -19.12
C LEU A 430 -0.43 2.97 -18.94
N GLN A 431 -0.93 3.46 -17.80
CA GLN A 431 -0.95 4.88 -17.48
C GLN A 431 0.40 5.42 -16.98
N TYR A 432 1.31 4.53 -16.55
CA TYR A 432 2.59 4.95 -15.99
C TYR A 432 3.61 5.33 -17.07
N SER A 433 4.51 6.26 -16.70
CA SER A 433 5.59 6.73 -17.55
C SER A 433 6.58 5.62 -17.91
N LEU A 434 7.32 5.83 -18.99
CA LEU A 434 8.38 4.91 -19.42
C LEU A 434 9.43 4.70 -18.32
N ASP A 435 9.76 5.74 -17.55
CA ASP A 435 10.71 5.65 -16.43
C ASP A 435 10.24 4.67 -15.36
N THR A 436 8.93 4.68 -15.05
CA THR A 436 8.32 3.72 -14.11
C THR A 436 8.40 2.29 -14.64
N TRP A 437 8.17 2.10 -15.95
CA TRP A 437 8.31 0.80 -16.60
C TRP A 437 9.75 0.30 -16.63
N ILE A 438 10.72 1.19 -16.88
CA ILE A 438 12.15 0.85 -16.82
C ILE A 438 12.53 0.44 -15.40
N ALA A 439 12.16 1.21 -14.40
CA ALA A 439 12.41 0.89 -13.00
C ALA A 439 11.80 -0.46 -12.60
N PHE A 440 10.54 -0.72 -12.99
CA PHE A 440 9.87 -2.00 -12.80
C PHE A 440 10.60 -3.15 -13.50
N GLY A 441 10.99 -2.97 -14.76
CA GLY A 441 11.74 -3.96 -15.53
C GLY A 441 13.08 -4.31 -14.88
N ILE A 442 13.82 -3.29 -14.42
CA ILE A 442 15.09 -3.48 -13.69
C ILE A 442 14.84 -4.25 -12.38
N ALA A 443 13.83 -3.85 -11.60
CA ALA A 443 13.51 -4.52 -10.33
C ALA A 443 13.12 -5.99 -10.56
N LEU A 444 12.30 -6.28 -11.57
CA LEU A 444 11.92 -7.64 -11.94
C LEU A 444 13.13 -8.47 -12.39
N LEU A 445 13.99 -7.89 -13.23
CA LEU A 445 15.21 -8.55 -13.70
C LEU A 445 16.15 -8.88 -12.53
N VAL A 446 16.35 -7.95 -11.60
CA VAL A 446 17.13 -8.19 -10.37
C VAL A 446 16.53 -9.35 -9.56
N GLY A 447 15.20 -9.36 -9.38
CA GLY A 447 14.52 -10.46 -8.71
C GLY A 447 14.74 -11.81 -9.41
N LEU A 448 14.63 -11.86 -10.73
CA LEU A 448 14.88 -13.08 -11.51
C LEU A 448 16.34 -13.53 -11.43
N VAL A 449 17.31 -12.61 -11.47
CA VAL A 449 18.73 -12.93 -11.29
C VAL A 449 18.96 -13.53 -9.90
N ILE A 450 18.42 -12.96 -8.84
CA ILE A 450 18.52 -13.50 -7.48
C ILE A 450 17.92 -14.92 -7.42
N TYR A 451 16.75 -15.12 -8.04
CA TYR A 451 16.12 -16.43 -8.08
C TYR A 451 16.98 -17.48 -8.78
N PHE A 452 17.42 -17.24 -10.01
CA PHE A 452 18.17 -18.23 -10.78
C PHE A 452 19.60 -18.46 -10.27
N THR A 453 20.23 -17.45 -9.66
CA THR A 453 21.59 -17.59 -9.11
C THR A 453 21.59 -18.23 -7.72
N TYR A 454 20.60 -17.92 -6.89
CA TYR A 454 20.54 -18.37 -5.49
C TYR A 454 19.29 -19.19 -5.19
N GLY A 455 18.07 -18.61 -5.30
CA GLY A 455 16.83 -19.21 -4.82
C GLY A 455 16.53 -20.59 -5.41
N PHE A 456 16.69 -20.74 -6.72
CA PHE A 456 16.43 -22.01 -7.41
C PHE A 456 17.28 -23.19 -6.90
N ARG A 457 18.48 -22.91 -6.38
CA ARG A 457 19.42 -23.92 -5.88
C ARG A 457 19.27 -24.22 -4.40
N HIS A 458 18.78 -23.26 -3.61
CA HIS A 458 18.70 -23.32 -2.15
C HIS A 458 17.27 -23.38 -1.62
N SER A 459 16.28 -23.48 -2.51
CA SER A 459 14.88 -23.66 -2.13
C SER A 459 14.70 -24.94 -1.29
N THR A 460 13.93 -24.85 -0.20
CA THR A 460 13.61 -26.01 0.64
C THR A 460 12.97 -27.16 -0.15
N LEU A 461 12.20 -26.84 -1.21
CA LEU A 461 11.63 -27.86 -2.11
C LEU A 461 12.69 -28.48 -3.05
N ALA A 462 13.86 -27.85 -3.20
CA ALA A 462 14.96 -28.41 -3.97
C ALA A 462 15.76 -29.43 -3.16
N GLU A 463 15.76 -29.29 -1.82
CA GLU A 463 16.44 -30.20 -0.90
C GLU A 463 15.61 -31.48 -0.61
N GLU A 464 14.28 -31.43 -0.82
CA GLU A 464 13.37 -32.58 -0.63
C GLU A 464 13.30 -33.52 -1.87
N GLU A 465 13.86 -33.16 -3.03
CA GLU A 465 14.00 -33.94 -4.25
C GLU A 465 15.41 -34.59 -4.34
#